data_ccb294ab7a82b5ae794f33dc5b81d744
#
_entry.id   ccb294ab7a82b5ae794f33dc5b81d744
#
_cell.length_a   1.000
_cell.length_b   1.000
_cell.length_c   1.000
_cell.angle_alpha   90.00
_cell.angle_beta   90.00
_cell.angle_gamma   90.00
#
_symmetry.space_group_name_H-M   'P 1'
#
loop_
_entity.id
_entity.type
_entity.pdbx_description
1 polymer ?
#
loop_
_entity_poly.entity_id
_entity_poly.type
_entity_poly.pdbx_seq_one_letter_code
_entity_poly.pdbx_strand_id
1 'polypeptide(L)'
;MGVYEELVARGLIAQVTDEEEIRELVNSGKATFYIGFDPTADSLHVGHFMALCLMKRLQMAGNKPIALVGGGTGMIGDPSGRTDMRQMMTKETIQHNVDCFKKQMSRFIDFSEGKALLVNNADWLLDLNYVELLRDVGACFSVNNMLRAECYKQRMEKGLSFLEFNYMIMQSYDFYALYQKYGCNMPVSYTHLRAHETRRHL
;
A
#
# COMPACT_ATOMS: atom_id res chain seq x y z
N MET A 1 -3.31 -12.80 25.37
CA MET A 1 -4.11 -12.19 24.29
C MET A 1 -3.16 -11.88 23.15
N GLY A 2 -3.39 -12.43 21.99
CA GLY A 2 -2.54 -12.23 20.81
C GLY A 2 -2.72 -10.82 20.22
N VAL A 3 -1.85 -10.43 19.30
CA VAL A 3 -1.92 -9.11 18.64
C VAL A 3 -3.20 -8.98 17.81
N TYR A 4 -3.67 -10.06 17.21
CA TYR A 4 -4.93 -10.05 16.44
C TYR A 4 -6.13 -9.68 17.33
N GLU A 5 -6.27 -10.32 18.47
CA GLU A 5 -7.35 -10.05 19.45
C GLU A 5 -7.26 -8.62 19.99
N GLU A 6 -6.06 -8.11 20.22
CA GLU A 6 -5.87 -6.70 20.62
C GLU A 6 -6.38 -5.74 19.54
N LEU A 7 -6.04 -6.01 18.26
CA LEU A 7 -6.49 -5.18 17.13
C LEU A 7 -8.01 -5.20 16.97
N VAL A 8 -8.64 -6.37 17.13
CA VAL A 8 -10.11 -6.53 17.12
C VAL A 8 -10.73 -5.73 18.25
N ALA A 9 -10.24 -5.91 19.49
CA ALA A 9 -10.77 -5.23 20.69
C ALA A 9 -10.67 -3.69 20.58
N ARG A 10 -9.71 -3.18 19.83
CA ARG A 10 -9.53 -1.74 19.56
C ARG A 10 -10.30 -1.24 18.32
N GLY A 11 -11.00 -2.10 17.60
CA GLY A 11 -11.69 -1.75 16.36
C GLY A 11 -10.75 -1.34 15.22
N LEU A 12 -9.53 -1.89 15.20
CA LEU A 12 -8.51 -1.56 14.21
C LEU A 12 -8.52 -2.49 12.98
N ILE A 13 -9.36 -3.53 12.99
CA ILE A 13 -9.56 -4.42 11.86
C ILE A 13 -10.93 -4.12 11.26
N ALA A 14 -10.95 -3.66 10.02
CA ALA A 14 -12.18 -3.43 9.27
C ALA A 14 -12.59 -4.66 8.46
N GLN A 15 -11.61 -5.33 7.83
CA GLN A 15 -11.84 -6.47 6.96
C GLN A 15 -10.57 -7.30 6.85
N VAL A 16 -10.71 -8.62 6.78
CA VAL A 16 -9.65 -9.58 6.45
C VAL A 16 -10.16 -10.55 5.38
N THR A 17 -9.26 -11.13 4.62
CA THR A 17 -9.59 -12.11 3.57
C THR A 17 -9.93 -13.47 4.15
N ASP A 18 -9.17 -13.92 5.15
CA ASP A 18 -9.40 -15.13 5.92
C ASP A 18 -9.04 -14.87 7.39
N GLU A 19 -10.02 -14.97 8.27
CA GLU A 19 -9.84 -14.59 9.66
C GLU A 19 -8.93 -15.56 10.43
N GLU A 20 -9.09 -16.85 10.21
CA GLU A 20 -8.33 -17.88 10.93
C GLU A 20 -6.86 -17.86 10.50
N GLU A 21 -6.61 -17.83 9.19
CA GLU A 21 -5.27 -17.77 8.63
C GLU A 21 -4.52 -16.50 9.06
N ILE A 22 -5.14 -15.33 8.96
CA ILE A 22 -4.52 -14.07 9.34
C ILE A 22 -4.26 -14.01 10.84
N ARG A 23 -5.19 -14.50 11.67
CA ARG A 23 -5.03 -14.58 13.12
C ARG A 23 -3.82 -15.44 13.50
N GLU A 24 -3.73 -16.66 12.94
CA GLU A 24 -2.60 -17.54 13.18
C GLU A 24 -1.28 -16.91 12.72
N LEU A 25 -1.27 -16.35 11.50
CA LEU A 25 -0.10 -15.76 10.89
C LEU A 25 0.48 -14.62 11.76
N VAL A 26 -0.35 -13.65 12.15
CA VAL A 26 0.11 -12.47 12.90
C VAL A 26 0.40 -12.78 14.37
N ASN A 27 -0.36 -13.69 15.01
CA ASN A 27 -0.13 -14.08 16.40
C ASN A 27 1.13 -14.96 16.56
N SER A 28 1.51 -15.72 15.52
CA SER A 28 2.74 -16.51 15.52
C SER A 28 4.01 -15.69 15.18
N GLY A 29 3.86 -14.41 14.80
CA GLY A 29 4.99 -13.55 14.39
C GLY A 29 5.60 -13.92 13.04
N LYS A 30 4.87 -14.65 12.19
CA LYS A 30 5.36 -15.15 10.89
C LYS A 30 4.94 -14.27 9.71
N ALA A 31 4.14 -13.24 9.93
CA ALA A 31 3.74 -12.36 8.85
C ALA A 31 4.93 -11.50 8.38
N THR A 32 5.23 -11.55 7.09
CA THR A 32 5.97 -10.52 6.39
C THR A 32 4.94 -9.69 5.65
N PHE A 33 4.67 -8.49 6.14
CA PHE A 33 3.57 -7.66 5.64
C PHE A 33 4.05 -6.32 5.14
N TYR A 34 3.32 -5.71 4.20
CA TYR A 34 3.66 -4.37 3.75
C TYR A 34 2.51 -3.38 3.93
N ILE A 35 2.88 -2.13 4.09
CA ILE A 35 2.00 -0.97 3.96
C ILE A 35 2.62 0.02 2.98
N GLY A 36 1.81 0.51 2.03
CA GLY A 36 2.23 1.47 1.01
C GLY A 36 2.06 2.92 1.49
N PHE A 37 3.02 3.76 1.12
CA PHE A 37 3.05 5.20 1.42
C PHE A 37 3.43 5.98 0.17
N ASP A 38 2.50 6.74 -0.40
CA ASP A 38 2.79 7.61 -1.53
C ASP A 38 3.46 8.90 -1.07
N PRO A 39 4.66 9.22 -1.58
CA PRO A 39 5.46 10.38 -1.14
C PRO A 39 4.95 11.68 -1.78
N THR A 40 3.70 12.06 -1.49
CA THR A 40 3.02 13.23 -2.07
C THR A 40 3.36 14.56 -1.40
N ALA A 41 4.11 14.53 -0.30
CA ALA A 41 4.62 15.67 0.46
C ALA A 41 5.91 15.28 1.19
N ASP A 42 6.63 16.24 1.73
CA ASP A 42 7.85 16.02 2.52
C ASP A 42 7.60 15.59 3.96
N SER A 43 6.34 15.51 4.38
CA SER A 43 5.95 15.15 5.74
C SER A 43 4.80 14.14 5.77
N LEU A 44 4.87 13.23 6.75
CA LEU A 44 3.80 12.31 7.09
C LEU A 44 2.66 13.07 7.77
N HIS A 45 1.43 12.72 7.48
CA HIS A 45 0.24 13.26 8.14
C HIS A 45 -0.39 12.23 9.10
N VAL A 46 -1.45 12.61 9.81
CA VAL A 46 -2.11 11.77 10.82
C VAL A 46 -2.58 10.41 10.27
N GLY A 47 -3.02 10.32 9.02
CA GLY A 47 -3.36 9.05 8.39
C GLY A 47 -2.17 8.09 8.29
N HIS A 48 -1.01 8.60 7.89
CA HIS A 48 0.23 7.82 7.89
C HIS A 48 0.66 7.40 9.30
N PHE A 49 0.46 8.26 10.30
CA PHE A 49 0.74 7.94 11.70
C PHE A 49 -0.08 6.74 12.19
N MET A 50 -1.38 6.67 11.84
CA MET A 50 -2.22 5.52 12.17
C MET A 50 -1.69 4.22 11.57
N ALA A 51 -1.26 4.27 10.30
CA ALA A 51 -0.64 3.12 9.63
C ALA A 51 0.68 2.70 10.30
N LEU A 52 1.51 3.67 10.69
CA LEU A 52 2.75 3.39 11.44
C LEU A 52 2.49 2.81 12.82
N CYS A 53 1.43 3.23 13.52
CA CYS A 53 1.02 2.64 14.80
C CYS A 53 0.63 1.16 14.63
N LEU A 54 -0.12 0.83 13.58
CA LEU A 54 -0.46 -0.57 13.26
C LEU A 54 0.81 -1.37 12.92
N MET A 55 1.65 -0.81 12.05
CA MET A 55 2.93 -1.43 11.66
C MET A 55 3.80 -1.71 12.88
N LYS A 56 3.91 -0.74 13.81
CA LYS A 56 4.67 -0.90 15.04
C LYS A 56 4.11 -2.00 15.95
N ARG A 57 2.78 -2.09 16.12
CA ARG A 57 2.15 -3.15 16.92
C ARG A 57 2.44 -4.53 16.38
N LEU A 58 2.31 -4.72 15.07
CA LEU A 58 2.62 -5.97 14.40
C LEU A 58 4.13 -6.30 14.51
N GLN A 59 5.01 -5.30 14.38
CA GLN A 59 6.45 -5.49 14.57
C GLN A 59 6.78 -5.93 16.01
N MET A 60 6.17 -5.32 17.01
CA MET A 60 6.36 -5.68 18.42
C MET A 60 5.88 -7.11 18.72
N ALA A 61 4.92 -7.62 17.97
CA ALA A 61 4.45 -9.01 18.04
C ALA A 61 5.33 -9.99 17.24
N GLY A 62 6.48 -9.55 16.72
CA GLY A 62 7.46 -10.39 16.02
C GLY A 62 7.29 -10.46 14.50
N ASN A 63 6.26 -9.82 13.94
CA ASN A 63 6.05 -9.78 12.51
C ASN A 63 7.03 -8.82 11.82
N LYS A 64 7.32 -9.07 10.53
CA LYS A 64 8.29 -8.30 9.75
C LYS A 64 7.58 -7.28 8.83
N PRO A 65 7.62 -5.99 9.16
CA PRO A 65 7.04 -4.96 8.31
C PRO A 65 7.94 -4.59 7.14
N ILE A 66 7.30 -4.30 6.02
CA ILE A 66 7.88 -3.66 4.84
C ILE A 66 7.15 -2.31 4.64
N ALA A 67 7.87 -1.21 4.79
CA ALA A 67 7.38 0.10 4.40
C ALA A 67 7.67 0.28 2.90
N LEU A 68 6.63 0.21 2.07
CA LEU A 68 6.72 0.43 0.63
C LEU A 68 6.50 1.91 0.34
N VAL A 69 7.51 2.58 -0.17
CA VAL A 69 7.36 3.96 -0.63
C VAL A 69 7.06 3.97 -2.13
N GLY A 70 5.99 4.65 -2.50
CA GLY A 70 5.48 4.71 -3.87
C GLY A 70 6.24 5.70 -4.75
N GLY A 71 7.55 5.52 -4.95
CA GLY A 71 8.35 6.38 -5.84
C GLY A 71 7.96 6.26 -7.31
N GLY A 72 7.62 5.05 -7.76
CA GLY A 72 7.10 4.79 -9.10
C GLY A 72 5.63 5.15 -9.23
N THR A 73 4.78 4.67 -8.33
CA THR A 73 3.34 4.97 -8.33
C THR A 73 3.03 6.43 -8.05
N GLY A 74 3.88 7.13 -7.29
CA GLY A 74 3.77 8.56 -7.04
C GLY A 74 3.91 9.44 -8.29
N MET A 75 4.57 8.94 -9.35
CA MET A 75 4.62 9.62 -10.65
C MET A 75 3.28 9.62 -11.37
N ILE A 76 2.40 8.67 -11.05
CA ILE A 76 1.09 8.48 -11.68
C ILE A 76 -0.01 9.05 -10.79
N GLY A 77 0.05 8.75 -9.51
CA GLY A 77 -0.92 9.13 -8.50
C GLY A 77 -2.06 8.13 -8.34
N ASP A 78 -2.33 7.79 -7.07
CA ASP A 78 -3.44 6.92 -6.68
C ASP A 78 -4.79 7.59 -6.98
N PRO A 79 -5.68 6.97 -7.77
CA PRO A 79 -7.01 7.50 -8.05
C PRO A 79 -7.97 7.39 -6.85
N SER A 80 -7.64 6.58 -5.83
CA SER A 80 -8.53 6.29 -4.71
C SER A 80 -8.82 7.53 -3.86
N GLY A 81 -10.09 7.73 -3.50
CA GLY A 81 -10.53 8.77 -2.56
C GLY A 81 -10.38 10.21 -3.03
N ARG A 82 -10.15 10.45 -4.33
CA ARG A 82 -10.04 11.78 -4.91
C ARG A 82 -10.95 11.97 -6.11
N THR A 83 -11.41 13.20 -6.28
CA THR A 83 -12.26 13.62 -7.40
C THR A 83 -11.49 14.30 -8.52
N ASP A 84 -10.25 14.71 -8.27
CA ASP A 84 -9.42 15.47 -9.21
C ASP A 84 -8.08 14.78 -9.45
N MET A 85 -7.50 14.94 -10.65
CA MET A 85 -6.17 14.45 -11.01
C MET A 85 -5.10 15.11 -10.11
N ARG A 86 -4.12 14.31 -9.65
CA ARG A 86 -2.94 14.84 -8.97
C ARG A 86 -2.05 15.60 -9.96
N GLN A 87 -1.42 16.67 -9.50
CA GLN A 87 -0.30 17.25 -10.25
C GLN A 87 0.86 16.26 -10.26
N MET A 88 1.42 16.04 -11.46
CA MET A 88 2.60 15.20 -11.61
C MET A 88 3.80 15.87 -10.95
N MET A 89 4.43 15.16 -10.02
CA MET A 89 5.65 15.63 -9.36
C MET A 89 6.89 15.25 -10.19
N THR A 90 7.95 16.03 -10.07
CA THR A 90 9.23 15.69 -10.68
C THR A 90 9.89 14.51 -9.92
N LYS A 91 10.80 13.80 -10.58
CA LYS A 91 11.56 12.71 -9.94
C LYS A 91 12.34 13.18 -8.72
N GLU A 92 12.91 14.39 -8.80
CA GLU A 92 13.70 15.01 -7.73
C GLU A 92 12.81 15.31 -6.51
N THR A 93 11.62 15.84 -6.74
CA THR A 93 10.63 16.10 -5.66
C THR A 93 10.20 14.79 -4.99
N ILE A 94 9.91 13.75 -5.78
CA ILE A 94 9.55 12.44 -5.25
C ILE A 94 10.69 11.86 -4.41
N GLN A 95 11.93 11.90 -4.92
CA GLN A 95 13.09 11.39 -4.19
C GLN A 95 13.32 12.15 -2.87
N HIS A 96 13.20 13.47 -2.88
CA HIS A 96 13.26 14.28 -1.66
C HIS A 96 12.21 13.84 -0.62
N ASN A 97 10.96 13.64 -1.05
CA ASN A 97 9.88 13.21 -0.17
C ASN A 97 10.12 11.79 0.37
N VAL A 98 10.65 10.87 -0.45
CA VAL A 98 11.04 9.52 -0.02
C VAL A 98 12.07 9.59 1.10
N ASP A 99 13.10 10.42 0.96
CA ASP A 99 14.15 10.59 1.98
C ASP A 99 13.59 11.19 3.28
N CYS A 100 12.66 12.13 3.17
CA CYS A 100 11.95 12.71 4.31
C CYS A 100 11.09 11.65 5.02
N PHE A 101 10.36 10.81 4.28
CA PHE A 101 9.56 9.71 4.82
C PHE A 101 10.43 8.71 5.57
N LYS A 102 11.52 8.26 4.97
CA LYS A 102 12.49 7.35 5.58
C LYS A 102 12.95 7.85 6.96
N LYS A 103 13.35 9.12 7.03
CA LYS A 103 13.80 9.77 8.27
C LYS A 103 12.70 9.82 9.33
N GLN A 104 11.45 10.09 8.94
CA GLN A 104 10.32 10.18 9.85
C GLN A 104 9.88 8.80 10.34
N MET A 105 9.75 7.82 9.42
CA MET A 105 9.36 6.44 9.75
C MET A 105 10.34 5.76 10.70
N SER A 106 11.65 6.04 10.59
CA SER A 106 12.68 5.48 11.45
C SER A 106 12.55 5.86 12.92
N ARG A 107 11.71 6.84 13.26
CA ARG A 107 11.37 7.18 14.64
C ARG A 107 10.36 6.22 15.28
N PHE A 108 9.60 5.50 14.45
CA PHE A 108 8.52 4.61 14.89
C PHE A 108 8.87 3.15 14.66
N ILE A 109 9.44 2.83 13.52
CA ILE A 109 9.73 1.47 13.07
C ILE A 109 11.22 1.21 13.24
N ASP A 110 11.54 0.06 13.79
CA ASP A 110 12.91 -0.43 13.89
C ASP A 110 13.32 -1.05 12.55
N PHE A 111 14.16 -0.34 11.79
CA PHE A 111 14.72 -0.79 10.51
C PHE A 111 16.11 -1.41 10.65
N SER A 112 16.52 -1.79 11.87
CA SER A 112 17.76 -2.55 12.03
C SER A 112 17.67 -3.88 11.29
N GLU A 113 18.85 -4.51 11.06
CA GLU A 113 18.96 -5.71 10.23
C GLU A 113 17.98 -6.81 10.66
N GLY A 114 17.22 -7.31 9.69
CA GLY A 114 16.24 -8.38 9.89
C GLY A 114 14.91 -7.95 10.54
N LYS A 115 14.77 -6.71 11.04
CA LYS A 115 13.58 -6.24 11.78
C LYS A 115 12.49 -5.66 10.89
N ALA A 116 12.87 -4.84 9.94
CA ALA A 116 11.95 -4.24 8.96
C ALA A 116 12.70 -3.89 7.68
N LEU A 117 11.94 -3.67 6.59
CA LEU A 117 12.47 -3.18 5.33
C LEU A 117 11.80 -1.87 4.97
N LEU A 118 12.55 -0.97 4.35
CA LEU A 118 12.03 0.17 3.63
C LEU A 118 12.43 0.01 2.16
N VAL A 119 11.46 -0.08 1.28
CA VAL A 119 11.66 -0.33 -0.14
C VAL A 119 10.92 0.71 -0.98
N ASN A 120 11.41 0.96 -2.18
CA ASN A 120 10.83 1.90 -3.12
C ASN A 120 10.36 1.13 -4.37
N ASN A 121 9.09 1.24 -4.75
CA ASN A 121 8.60 0.56 -5.93
C ASN A 121 9.14 1.13 -7.25
N ALA A 122 9.78 2.29 -7.23
CA ALA A 122 10.56 2.78 -8.37
C ALA A 122 11.67 1.80 -8.79
N ASP A 123 12.23 1.02 -7.83
CA ASP A 123 13.32 0.08 -8.06
C ASP A 123 12.94 -1.10 -8.99
N TRP A 124 11.66 -1.31 -9.23
CA TRP A 124 11.19 -2.34 -10.17
C TRP A 124 10.19 -1.81 -11.20
N LEU A 125 9.40 -0.78 -10.89
CA LEU A 125 8.40 -0.26 -11.83
C LEU A 125 9.03 0.54 -12.98
N LEU A 126 10.13 1.26 -12.72
CA LEU A 126 10.74 2.13 -13.73
C LEU A 126 11.53 1.35 -14.81
N ASP A 127 11.97 0.15 -14.47
CA ASP A 127 12.74 -0.72 -15.38
C ASP A 127 11.86 -1.70 -16.18
N LEU A 128 10.52 -1.66 -15.94
CA LEU A 128 9.61 -2.56 -16.64
C LEU A 128 9.49 -2.21 -18.13
N ASN A 129 9.67 -3.22 -18.98
CA ASN A 129 9.33 -3.10 -20.41
C ASN A 129 7.80 -3.11 -20.55
N TYR A 130 7.25 -2.08 -21.17
CA TYR A 130 5.80 -1.91 -21.31
C TYR A 130 5.11 -3.06 -22.05
N VAL A 131 5.72 -3.58 -23.12
CA VAL A 131 5.14 -4.67 -23.91
C VAL A 131 5.15 -5.98 -23.13
N GLU A 132 6.25 -6.26 -22.42
CA GLU A 132 6.36 -7.45 -21.57
C GLU A 132 5.36 -7.38 -20.40
N LEU A 133 5.23 -6.23 -19.76
CA LEU A 133 4.23 -6.01 -18.70
C LEU A 133 2.81 -6.28 -19.22
N LEU A 134 2.44 -5.75 -20.37
CA LEU A 134 1.12 -6.00 -20.97
C LEU A 134 0.90 -7.47 -21.28
N ARG A 135 1.90 -8.15 -21.81
CA ARG A 135 1.79 -9.57 -22.18
C ARG A 135 1.67 -10.47 -20.95
N ASP A 136 2.51 -10.28 -19.95
CA ASP A 136 2.67 -11.22 -18.84
C ASP A 136 1.77 -10.88 -17.67
N VAL A 137 1.58 -9.60 -17.41
CA VAL A 137 0.74 -9.11 -16.29
C VAL A 137 -0.63 -8.64 -16.76
N GLY A 138 -0.68 -7.87 -17.83
CA GLY A 138 -1.94 -7.35 -18.38
C GLY A 138 -2.92 -8.45 -18.78
N ALA A 139 -2.41 -9.60 -19.26
CA ALA A 139 -3.22 -10.77 -19.58
C ALA A 139 -3.98 -11.35 -18.36
N CYS A 140 -3.53 -11.08 -17.14
CA CYS A 140 -4.21 -11.51 -15.90
C CYS A 140 -5.39 -10.62 -15.50
N PHE A 141 -5.59 -9.48 -16.20
CA PHE A 141 -6.61 -8.50 -15.85
C PHE A 141 -7.74 -8.47 -16.86
N SER A 142 -8.97 -8.38 -16.36
CA SER A 142 -10.16 -8.11 -17.17
C SER A 142 -10.60 -6.66 -16.95
N VAL A 143 -10.65 -5.88 -18.02
CA VAL A 143 -11.14 -4.48 -17.99
C VAL A 143 -12.52 -4.39 -17.34
N ASN A 144 -13.43 -5.32 -17.67
CA ASN A 144 -14.77 -5.34 -17.08
C ASN A 144 -14.76 -5.57 -15.57
N ASN A 145 -13.81 -6.37 -15.06
CA ASN A 145 -13.68 -6.57 -13.61
C ASN A 145 -13.02 -5.36 -12.94
N MET A 146 -12.01 -4.77 -13.58
CA MET A 146 -11.36 -3.55 -13.08
C MET A 146 -12.38 -2.39 -12.94
N LEU A 147 -13.22 -2.18 -13.94
CA LEU A 147 -14.24 -1.12 -13.92
C LEU A 147 -15.33 -1.32 -12.85
N ARG A 148 -15.46 -2.52 -12.29
CA ARG A 148 -16.37 -2.78 -11.15
C ARG A 148 -15.78 -2.36 -9.81
N ALA A 149 -14.47 -2.11 -9.74
CA ALA A 149 -13.82 -1.68 -8.50
C ALA A 149 -14.34 -0.29 -8.09
N GLU A 150 -14.60 -0.12 -6.79
CA GLU A 150 -15.24 1.10 -6.27
C GLU A 150 -14.40 2.36 -6.55
N CYS A 151 -13.07 2.24 -6.50
CA CYS A 151 -12.16 3.34 -6.83
C CYS A 151 -12.35 3.88 -8.26
N TYR A 152 -12.76 3.03 -9.22
CA TYR A 152 -12.99 3.46 -10.59
C TYR A 152 -14.40 3.96 -10.82
N LYS A 153 -15.43 3.40 -10.18
CA LYS A 153 -16.82 3.84 -10.34
C LYS A 153 -16.99 5.33 -10.07
N GLN A 154 -16.40 5.83 -8.98
CA GLN A 154 -16.47 7.25 -8.62
C GLN A 154 -15.72 8.15 -9.62
N ARG A 155 -14.64 7.65 -10.21
CA ARG A 155 -13.84 8.39 -11.19
C ARG A 155 -14.46 8.39 -12.58
N MET A 156 -15.18 7.33 -12.97
CA MET A 156 -15.83 7.23 -14.30
C MET A 156 -16.81 8.36 -14.56
N GLU A 157 -17.54 8.83 -13.54
CA GLU A 157 -18.48 9.95 -13.67
C GLU A 157 -17.78 11.27 -14.02
N LYS A 158 -16.53 11.45 -13.63
CA LYS A 158 -15.73 12.67 -13.83
C LYS A 158 -14.65 12.52 -14.92
N GLY A 159 -14.55 11.36 -15.52
CA GLY A 159 -13.53 11.00 -16.48
C GLY A 159 -12.32 10.33 -15.82
N LEU A 160 -12.17 9.03 -16.04
CA LEU A 160 -11.02 8.23 -15.62
C LEU A 160 -9.95 8.26 -16.71
N SER A 161 -8.77 8.77 -16.41
CA SER A 161 -7.67 8.75 -17.35
C SER A 161 -7.08 7.33 -17.51
N PHE A 162 -6.48 7.04 -18.66
CA PHE A 162 -5.77 5.77 -18.88
C PHE A 162 -4.61 5.59 -17.89
N LEU A 163 -3.97 6.67 -17.51
CA LEU A 163 -2.91 6.69 -16.50
C LEU A 163 -3.42 6.16 -15.15
N GLU A 164 -4.51 6.73 -14.64
CA GLU A 164 -5.14 6.30 -13.38
C GLU A 164 -5.68 4.86 -13.46
N PHE A 165 -6.20 4.46 -14.64
CA PHE A 165 -6.67 3.10 -14.86
C PHE A 165 -5.55 2.05 -14.71
N ASN A 166 -4.33 2.37 -15.13
CA ASN A 166 -3.18 1.48 -14.99
C ASN A 166 -2.62 1.39 -13.57
N TYR A 167 -3.03 2.27 -12.65
CA TYR A 167 -2.56 2.22 -11.25
C TYR A 167 -2.81 0.86 -10.60
N MET A 168 -3.98 0.26 -10.81
CA MET A 168 -4.31 -1.07 -10.27
C MET A 168 -3.35 -2.16 -10.75
N ILE A 169 -2.93 -2.12 -12.02
CA ILE A 169 -1.99 -3.09 -12.58
C ILE A 169 -0.62 -2.95 -11.90
N MET A 170 -0.16 -1.71 -11.72
CA MET A 170 1.13 -1.45 -11.05
C MET A 170 1.10 -1.83 -9.57
N GLN A 171 0.01 -1.53 -8.86
CA GLN A 171 -0.15 -1.95 -7.46
C GLN A 171 -0.19 -3.48 -7.33
N SER A 172 -0.83 -4.16 -8.27
CA SER A 172 -0.84 -5.63 -8.29
C SER A 172 0.55 -6.20 -8.60
N TYR A 173 1.33 -5.53 -9.45
CA TYR A 173 2.71 -5.89 -9.69
C TYR A 173 3.59 -5.68 -8.44
N ASP A 174 3.32 -4.64 -7.65
CA ASP A 174 3.98 -4.45 -6.35
C ASP A 174 3.77 -5.66 -5.43
N PHE A 175 2.57 -6.23 -5.37
CA PHE A 175 2.29 -7.44 -4.58
C PHE A 175 3.17 -8.61 -5.03
N TYR A 176 3.24 -8.83 -6.34
CA TYR A 176 4.08 -9.88 -6.92
C TYR A 176 5.57 -9.64 -6.63
N ALA A 177 6.08 -8.43 -6.86
CA ALA A 177 7.47 -8.08 -6.63
C ALA A 177 7.86 -8.22 -5.15
N LEU A 178 7.01 -7.78 -4.24
CA LEU A 178 7.22 -7.89 -2.79
C LEU A 178 7.22 -9.36 -2.32
N TYR A 179 6.33 -10.18 -2.88
CA TYR A 179 6.33 -11.62 -2.60
C TYR A 179 7.62 -12.29 -3.10
N GLN A 180 8.00 -12.06 -4.35
CA GLN A 180 9.17 -12.70 -4.97
C GLN A 180 10.49 -12.26 -4.32
N LYS A 181 10.65 -10.96 -4.02
CA LYS A 181 11.91 -10.42 -3.54
C LYS A 181 12.08 -10.55 -2.02
N TYR A 182 10.99 -10.47 -1.26
CA TYR A 182 11.04 -10.33 0.20
C TYR A 182 10.19 -11.33 0.97
N GLY A 183 9.46 -12.22 0.27
CA GLY A 183 8.56 -13.19 0.89
C GLY A 183 7.37 -12.53 1.59
N CYS A 184 6.92 -11.35 1.10
CA CYS A 184 5.76 -10.66 1.63
C CYS A 184 4.50 -11.51 1.41
N ASN A 185 3.87 -11.95 2.48
CA ASN A 185 2.71 -12.83 2.46
C ASN A 185 1.40 -12.16 2.91
N MET A 186 1.45 -10.89 3.34
CA MET A 186 0.27 -10.17 3.81
C MET A 186 0.31 -8.70 3.39
N PRO A 187 -0.45 -8.30 2.35
CA PRO A 187 -0.70 -6.89 2.08
C PRO A 187 -1.63 -6.30 3.14
N VAL A 188 -1.30 -5.12 3.65
CA VAL A 188 -2.11 -4.37 4.62
C VAL A 188 -2.45 -3.02 4.04
N SER A 189 -3.73 -2.79 3.80
CA SER A 189 -4.26 -1.48 3.45
C SER A 189 -4.77 -0.78 4.69
N TYR A 190 -4.41 0.48 4.89
CA TYR A 190 -4.99 1.25 5.98
C TYR A 190 -6.26 1.94 5.51
N THR A 191 -7.30 1.81 6.32
CA THR A 191 -8.68 2.09 5.92
C THR A 191 -9.10 3.54 6.11
N HIS A 192 -8.19 4.48 6.37
CA HIS A 192 -8.61 5.87 6.49
C HIS A 192 -9.25 6.41 5.19
N LEU A 193 -8.87 5.89 4.04
CA LEU A 193 -9.53 6.16 2.76
C LEU A 193 -10.88 5.43 2.65
N ARG A 194 -11.02 4.24 3.22
CA ARG A 194 -12.28 3.47 3.25
C ARG A 194 -13.22 3.90 4.37
N ALA A 195 -12.74 4.49 5.45
CA ALA A 195 -13.60 5.00 6.52
C ALA A 195 -14.59 6.06 6.04
N HIS A 196 -14.25 6.79 4.98
CA HIS A 196 -15.18 7.68 4.30
C HIS A 196 -16.20 6.95 3.41
N GLU A 197 -15.85 5.79 2.87
CA GLU A 197 -16.74 4.97 2.06
C GLU A 197 -17.75 4.21 2.92
N THR A 198 -17.34 3.65 4.04
CA THR A 198 -18.22 2.90 4.96
C THR A 198 -19.21 3.79 5.71
N ARG A 199 -18.88 5.05 5.99
CA ARG A 199 -19.82 6.00 6.62
C ARG A 199 -20.95 6.47 5.69
N ARG A 200 -20.87 6.22 4.40
CA ARG A 200 -21.93 6.54 3.43
C ARG A 200 -22.91 5.39 3.19
N HIS A 201 -22.63 4.22 3.72
CA HIS A 201 -23.44 3.01 3.55
C HIS A 201 -23.99 2.45 4.88
N LEU A 202 -23.86 3.18 5.97
CA LEU A 202 -24.58 3.01 7.22
C LEU A 202 -25.52 4.22 7.43
#